data_8872632962995c5281222ff8a54e39e9
#
_entry.id   8872632962995c5281222ff8a54e39e9
#
_cell.length_a   1.000
_cell.length_b   1.000
_cell.length_c   1.000
_cell.angle_alpha   90.00
_cell.angle_beta   90.00
_cell.angle_gamma   90.00
#
_symmetry.space_group_name_H-M   'P 1'
#
loop_
_entity.id
_entity.type
_entity.pdbx_description
1 polymer ?
#
loop_
_entity_poly.entity_id
_entity_poly.type
_entity_poly.pdbx_seq_one_letter_code
_entity_poly.pdbx_strand_id
1 'polypeptide(L)'
;MWFSPTPSLFGENTVRHGGGGWVASLERTLGETPGIELGIAFELADSRFKAVENGVTYYPIDANIRRTQKIKRKLGLVSECDALLARAERVIDDFKPDLIHVFGSESCFGLLSERSDVPLMIHMQGSLPAYANARFPPGYSRFDFLRACGGNPLSLYRMISNDRAFLRRARGEENALRTCRHFMGRTEWDRAIAAIYSPTASYDYCAEALRPDFFDESRVWTPPGGERISLVSTLSNPLYKGADLILKTARLLRHEIGRELDWQVFGIDKARLQEAKTGVQAGDCGVAFKGVAEGTTIRDALLAADVYVHPSYIDNSPNSLCEAQVLGLPVVATNVGGVASLVRDGQDGFLVPANDPFMMAQRITQLKDDPERARGMGRSARELARDRHAPDRIRADLAAIYLKHAKDTA
;
A
#
# COMPACT_ATOMS: atom_id res chain seq x y z
N MET A 1 0.56 18.45 11.96
CA MET A 1 -0.37 18.56 10.81
C MET A 1 -0.13 17.44 9.82
N TRP A 2 -1.14 16.64 9.50
CA TRP A 2 -1.06 15.58 8.49
C TRP A 2 -1.62 16.04 7.15
N PHE A 3 -0.95 15.68 6.06
CA PHE A 3 -1.48 15.75 4.70
C PHE A 3 -1.62 14.33 4.18
N SER A 4 -2.87 13.87 4.02
CA SER A 4 -3.21 12.47 3.75
C SER A 4 -3.91 12.31 2.41
N PRO A 5 -3.70 11.19 1.69
CA PRO A 5 -4.46 10.84 0.49
C PRO A 5 -5.90 10.40 0.79
N THR A 6 -6.22 10.14 2.07
CA THR A 6 -7.53 9.66 2.51
C THR A 6 -8.08 10.55 3.64
N PRO A 7 -9.41 10.63 3.81
CA PRO A 7 -10.03 11.42 4.87
C PRO A 7 -9.81 10.86 6.29
N SER A 8 -9.05 9.77 6.43
CA SER A 8 -8.83 9.09 7.71
C SER A 8 -10.15 8.73 8.42
N LEU A 9 -10.43 9.23 9.61
CA LEU A 9 -11.67 8.97 10.36
C LEU A 9 -12.76 10.03 10.15
N PHE A 10 -12.50 11.06 9.34
CA PHE A 10 -13.47 12.12 9.08
C PHE A 10 -14.80 11.59 8.55
N GLY A 11 -15.89 11.94 9.26
CA GLY A 11 -17.25 11.51 8.90
C GLY A 11 -17.37 9.99 8.87
N GLU A 12 -17.28 9.30 9.98
CA GLU A 12 -17.24 7.82 10.11
C GLU A 12 -18.24 7.04 9.21
N ASN A 13 -19.30 7.71 8.74
CA ASN A 13 -20.30 7.14 7.83
C ASN A 13 -19.97 7.30 6.33
N THR A 14 -18.86 7.94 5.96
CA THR A 14 -18.47 8.14 4.55
C THR A 14 -17.49 7.09 4.06
N VAL A 15 -17.40 5.96 4.72
CA VAL A 15 -16.46 4.86 4.43
C VAL A 15 -16.78 4.22 3.07
N ARG A 16 -16.28 4.82 1.98
CA ARG A 16 -16.34 4.24 0.63
C ARG A 16 -15.14 3.38 0.25
N HIS A 17 -14.12 3.23 1.09
CA HIS A 17 -12.93 2.43 0.78
C HIS A 17 -12.36 1.82 2.06
N GLY A 18 -12.90 0.69 2.51
CA GLY A 18 -12.26 -0.20 3.47
C GLY A 18 -11.78 0.45 4.79
N GLY A 19 -12.56 1.37 5.39
CA GLY A 19 -12.26 1.91 6.73
C GLY A 19 -11.09 2.91 6.81
N GLY A 20 -10.83 3.70 5.77
CA GLY A 20 -9.80 4.76 5.80
C GLY A 20 -8.35 4.23 5.73
N GLY A 21 -8.17 2.93 5.62
CA GLY A 21 -6.86 2.30 5.49
C GLY A 21 -5.98 2.44 6.73
N TRP A 22 -4.67 2.29 6.56
CA TRP A 22 -3.70 2.35 7.65
C TRP A 22 -3.56 3.76 8.27
N VAL A 23 -3.89 4.83 7.55
CA VAL A 23 -3.89 6.21 8.09
C VAL A 23 -4.95 6.35 9.18
N ALA A 24 -6.16 5.80 8.95
CA ALA A 24 -7.20 5.76 9.97
C ALA A 24 -6.80 4.90 11.19
N SER A 25 -6.09 3.78 10.95
CA SER A 25 -5.54 2.97 12.03
C SER A 25 -4.48 3.75 12.82
N LEU A 26 -3.63 4.52 12.13
CA LEU A 26 -2.61 5.34 12.78
C LEU A 26 -3.23 6.49 13.59
N GLU A 27 -4.29 7.12 13.08
CA GLU A 27 -5.04 8.14 13.83
C GLU A 27 -5.63 7.57 15.12
N ARG A 28 -6.27 6.39 15.07
CA ARG A 28 -6.74 5.68 16.27
C ARG A 28 -5.61 5.35 17.24
N THR A 29 -4.47 4.90 16.70
CA THR A 29 -3.28 4.55 17.50
C THR A 29 -2.69 5.78 18.18
N LEU A 30 -2.60 6.91 17.47
CA LEU A 30 -2.12 8.16 18.04
C LEU A 30 -3.09 8.68 19.12
N GLY A 31 -4.40 8.60 18.87
CA GLY A 31 -5.47 8.96 19.79
C GLY A 31 -5.23 10.32 20.45
N GLU A 32 -5.60 10.42 21.73
CA GLU A 32 -5.31 11.58 22.58
C GLU A 32 -3.92 11.46 23.21
N THR A 33 -2.87 11.46 22.38
CA THR A 33 -1.50 11.46 22.89
C THR A 33 -1.19 12.82 23.53
N PRO A 34 -0.84 12.88 24.83
CA PRO A 34 -0.57 14.14 25.49
C PRO A 34 0.51 14.97 24.78
N GLY A 35 0.23 16.26 24.57
CA GLY A 35 1.16 17.19 23.91
C GLY A 35 1.14 17.15 22.39
N ILE A 36 0.23 16.39 21.76
CA ILE A 36 0.04 16.40 20.32
C ILE A 36 -1.37 16.91 19.98
N GLU A 37 -1.43 18.05 19.31
CA GLU A 37 -2.64 18.55 18.65
C GLU A 37 -2.62 18.11 17.18
N LEU A 38 -3.65 17.37 16.74
CA LEU A 38 -3.68 16.77 15.42
C LEU A 38 -4.62 17.54 14.48
N GLY A 39 -4.06 18.00 13.35
CA GLY A 39 -4.83 18.47 12.19
C GLY A 39 -4.61 17.51 11.02
N ILE A 40 -5.66 17.22 10.24
CA ILE A 40 -5.58 16.33 9.07
C ILE A 40 -6.20 17.01 7.85
N ALA A 41 -5.40 17.25 6.83
CA ALA A 41 -5.82 17.77 5.53
C ALA A 41 -5.84 16.65 4.48
N PHE A 42 -6.86 16.64 3.65
CA PHE A 42 -7.07 15.60 2.62
C PHE A 42 -7.92 16.13 1.47
N GLU A 43 -7.81 15.48 0.30
CA GLU A 43 -8.59 15.86 -0.87
C GLU A 43 -10.04 15.36 -0.76
N LEU A 44 -10.97 16.27 -0.54
CA LEU A 44 -12.41 15.98 -0.54
C LEU A 44 -13.19 17.22 -1.01
N ALA A 45 -14.17 17.00 -1.89
CA ALA A 45 -15.14 18.04 -2.25
C ALA A 45 -16.16 18.23 -1.11
N ASP A 46 -15.87 19.13 -0.20
CA ASP A 46 -16.74 19.54 0.90
C ASP A 46 -16.90 21.08 0.88
N SER A 47 -18.04 21.56 1.34
CA SER A 47 -18.29 23.01 1.46
C SER A 47 -17.65 23.62 2.71
N ARG A 48 -17.26 22.80 3.68
CA ARG A 48 -16.60 23.22 4.92
C ARG A 48 -15.11 23.46 4.68
N PHE A 49 -14.58 24.54 5.24
CA PHE A 49 -13.14 24.74 5.27
C PHE A 49 -12.47 23.87 6.33
N LYS A 50 -13.08 23.75 7.51
CA LYS A 50 -12.62 22.89 8.59
C LYS A 50 -13.78 22.34 9.41
N ALA A 51 -13.54 21.21 10.08
CA ALA A 51 -14.42 20.61 11.08
C ALA A 51 -13.59 20.03 12.21
N VAL A 52 -14.14 19.98 13.41
CA VAL A 52 -13.50 19.35 14.58
C VAL A 52 -14.35 18.15 14.98
N GLU A 53 -13.75 16.97 14.97
CA GLU A 53 -14.39 15.72 15.36
C GLU A 53 -13.41 14.93 16.27
N ASN A 54 -13.86 14.46 17.42
CA ASN A 54 -13.06 13.67 18.39
C ASN A 54 -11.69 14.29 18.74
N GLY A 55 -11.62 15.62 18.90
CA GLY A 55 -10.37 16.32 19.22
C GLY A 55 -9.41 16.53 18.06
N VAL A 56 -9.75 16.06 16.86
CA VAL A 56 -8.95 16.23 15.63
C VAL A 56 -9.58 17.32 14.75
N THR A 57 -8.74 18.22 14.22
CA THR A 57 -9.17 19.25 13.29
C THR A 57 -8.97 18.77 11.85
N TYR A 58 -10.06 18.61 11.11
CA TYR A 58 -10.06 18.14 9.73
C TYR A 58 -10.21 19.30 8.74
N TYR A 59 -9.43 19.23 7.65
CA TYR A 59 -9.42 20.21 6.57
C TYR A 59 -9.68 19.53 5.22
N PRO A 60 -10.96 19.43 4.80
CA PRO A 60 -11.27 18.97 3.45
C PRO A 60 -10.75 19.99 2.41
N ILE A 61 -9.87 19.53 1.52
CA ILE A 61 -9.34 20.36 0.44
C ILE A 61 -10.07 19.99 -0.85
N ASP A 62 -10.94 20.86 -1.33
CA ASP A 62 -11.62 20.63 -2.60
C ASP A 62 -10.64 20.74 -3.78
N ALA A 63 -10.33 19.61 -4.38
CA ALA A 63 -9.55 19.53 -5.61
C ALA A 63 -10.33 19.96 -6.86
N ASN A 64 -11.64 20.28 -6.73
CA ASN A 64 -12.48 20.70 -7.86
C ASN A 64 -12.02 22.03 -8.43
N ILE A 65 -11.29 21.95 -9.50
CA ILE A 65 -10.85 23.09 -10.29
C ILE A 65 -12.06 23.69 -10.99
N ARG A 66 -12.35 24.99 -10.77
CA ARG A 66 -13.41 25.72 -11.48
C ARG A 66 -13.31 25.46 -12.99
N ARG A 67 -14.44 25.45 -13.72
CA ARG A 67 -14.50 25.17 -15.17
C ARG A 67 -13.43 25.94 -15.98
N THR A 68 -13.16 27.18 -15.61
CA THR A 68 -12.12 28.02 -16.22
C THR A 68 -10.70 27.51 -16.00
N GLN A 69 -10.42 26.91 -14.85
CA GLN A 69 -9.13 26.30 -14.54
C GLN A 69 -8.97 24.94 -15.24
N LYS A 70 -10.05 24.19 -15.47
CA LYS A 70 -10.03 22.96 -16.29
C LYS A 70 -9.54 23.26 -17.72
N ILE A 71 -9.94 24.41 -18.28
CA ILE A 71 -9.45 24.85 -19.59
C ILE A 71 -7.98 25.26 -19.53
N LYS A 72 -7.59 26.07 -18.53
CA LYS A 72 -6.19 26.47 -18.33
C LYS A 72 -5.27 25.26 -18.10
N ARG A 73 -5.73 24.24 -17.38
CA ARG A 73 -5.04 22.96 -17.20
C ARG A 73 -4.89 22.18 -18.52
N LYS A 74 -5.94 22.12 -19.35
CA LYS A 74 -5.86 21.52 -20.69
C LYS A 74 -4.85 22.22 -21.60
N LEU A 75 -4.68 23.53 -21.40
CA LEU A 75 -3.71 24.37 -22.11
C LEU A 75 -2.33 24.38 -21.46
N GLY A 76 -2.11 23.63 -20.36
CA GLY A 76 -0.84 23.58 -19.66
C GLY A 76 -0.45 24.87 -18.91
N LEU A 77 -1.39 25.80 -18.72
CA LEU A 77 -1.15 27.12 -18.10
C LEU A 77 -1.19 27.11 -16.57
N VAL A 78 -1.74 26.07 -15.95
CA VAL A 78 -1.82 25.90 -14.50
C VAL A 78 -1.65 24.40 -14.16
N SER A 79 -0.74 24.11 -13.25
CA SER A 79 -0.57 22.77 -12.68
C SER A 79 -1.71 22.47 -11.71
N GLU A 80 -2.16 21.20 -11.67
CA GLU A 80 -3.11 20.72 -10.66
C GLU A 80 -2.52 20.83 -9.25
N CYS A 81 -1.22 20.59 -9.15
CA CYS A 81 -0.46 20.72 -7.91
C CYS A 81 -0.47 22.14 -7.37
N ASP A 82 -0.28 23.17 -8.20
CA ASP A 82 -0.21 24.56 -7.70
C ASP A 82 -1.51 25.01 -7.02
N ALA A 83 -2.66 24.63 -7.57
CA ALA A 83 -3.96 24.95 -6.97
C ALA A 83 -4.18 24.21 -5.64
N LEU A 84 -3.69 22.97 -5.54
CA LEU A 84 -3.78 22.16 -4.32
C LEU A 84 -2.83 22.69 -3.25
N LEU A 85 -1.60 23.00 -3.62
CA LEU A 85 -0.59 23.55 -2.72
C LEU A 85 -0.99 24.91 -2.16
N ALA A 86 -1.53 25.83 -2.98
CA ALA A 86 -2.04 27.12 -2.50
C ALA A 86 -3.19 27.01 -1.49
N ARG A 87 -3.94 25.90 -1.50
CA ARG A 87 -4.96 25.62 -0.49
C ARG A 87 -4.35 24.98 0.76
N ALA A 88 -3.36 24.12 0.58
CA ALA A 88 -2.59 23.55 1.67
C ALA A 88 -1.86 24.61 2.48
N GLU A 89 -1.28 25.63 1.81
CA GLU A 89 -0.67 26.80 2.47
C GLU A 89 -1.65 27.52 3.39
N ARG A 90 -2.90 27.74 2.94
CA ARG A 90 -3.94 28.36 3.79
C ARG A 90 -4.31 27.49 5.00
N VAL A 91 -4.26 26.16 4.86
CA VAL A 91 -4.47 25.25 5.99
C VAL A 91 -3.31 25.35 6.99
N ILE A 92 -2.08 25.45 6.51
CA ILE A 92 -0.90 25.66 7.34
C ILE A 92 -1.01 27.00 8.09
N ASP A 93 -1.43 28.08 7.43
CA ASP A 93 -1.63 29.39 8.03
C ASP A 93 -2.72 29.41 9.12
N ASP A 94 -3.80 28.63 8.94
CA ASP A 94 -4.92 28.52 9.91
C ASP A 94 -4.53 27.64 11.11
N PHE A 95 -3.92 26.49 10.88
CA PHE A 95 -3.58 25.52 11.92
C PHE A 95 -2.29 25.85 12.66
N LYS A 96 -1.31 26.50 11.97
CA LYS A 96 0.04 26.86 12.47
C LYS A 96 0.79 25.67 13.08
N PRO A 97 1.05 24.60 12.33
CA PRO A 97 1.68 23.41 12.85
C PRO A 97 3.18 23.61 13.14
N ASP A 98 3.69 22.89 14.15
CA ASP A 98 5.13 22.78 14.41
C ASP A 98 5.82 21.77 13.50
N LEU A 99 5.05 20.86 12.90
CA LEU A 99 5.54 19.82 11.98
C LEU A 99 4.47 19.46 10.96
N ILE A 100 4.89 19.30 9.71
CA ILE A 100 4.06 18.75 8.62
C ILE A 100 4.46 17.31 8.36
N HIS A 101 3.49 16.39 8.40
CA HIS A 101 3.66 14.99 8.06
C HIS A 101 2.85 14.66 6.80
N VAL A 102 3.52 14.35 5.70
CA VAL A 102 2.92 14.02 4.41
C VAL A 102 2.88 12.50 4.24
N PHE A 103 1.69 11.95 4.02
CA PHE A 103 1.49 10.52 3.78
C PHE A 103 1.63 10.18 2.29
N GLY A 104 2.72 9.50 1.96
CA GLY A 104 3.09 9.14 0.59
C GLY A 104 3.81 10.27 -0.15
N SER A 105 4.89 9.92 -0.81
CA SER A 105 5.66 10.81 -1.69
C SER A 105 4.97 11.10 -3.02
N GLU A 106 4.00 10.26 -3.39
CA GLU A 106 3.28 10.29 -4.66
C GLU A 106 2.25 11.42 -4.79
N SER A 107 1.98 12.16 -3.71
CA SER A 107 1.10 13.32 -3.71
C SER A 107 1.87 14.62 -3.91
N CYS A 108 1.18 15.69 -4.36
CA CYS A 108 1.79 17.00 -4.49
C CYS A 108 2.22 17.61 -3.14
N PHE A 109 1.68 17.14 -2.04
CA PHE A 109 1.94 17.73 -0.72
C PHE A 109 3.40 17.68 -0.30
N GLY A 110 4.19 16.73 -0.83
CA GLY A 110 5.64 16.70 -0.62
C GLY A 110 6.35 17.97 -1.08
N LEU A 111 5.80 18.68 -2.08
CA LEU A 111 6.34 19.95 -2.58
C LEU A 111 6.07 21.15 -1.64
N LEU A 112 5.33 20.98 -0.56
CA LEU A 112 5.20 21.98 0.50
C LEU A 112 6.55 22.27 1.20
N SER A 113 7.51 21.34 1.10
CA SER A 113 8.89 21.56 1.57
C SER A 113 9.59 22.77 0.92
N GLU A 114 9.14 23.19 -0.27
CA GLU A 114 9.66 24.39 -0.98
C GLU A 114 8.82 25.65 -0.72
N ARG A 115 7.68 25.52 -0.02
CA ARG A 115 6.68 26.58 0.11
C ARG A 115 6.36 26.98 1.56
N SER A 116 6.91 26.28 2.52
CA SER A 116 6.69 26.51 3.94
C SER A 116 7.98 26.36 4.71
N ASP A 117 8.18 27.23 5.70
CA ASP A 117 9.30 27.15 6.63
C ASP A 117 9.06 26.13 7.76
N VAL A 118 7.85 25.58 7.85
CA VAL A 118 7.53 24.53 8.81
C VAL A 118 8.26 23.24 8.41
N PRO A 119 8.96 22.56 9.33
CA PRO A 119 9.59 21.28 9.06
C PRO A 119 8.60 20.31 8.45
N LEU A 120 9.02 19.64 7.36
CA LEU A 120 8.18 18.69 6.64
C LEU A 120 8.85 17.33 6.58
N MET A 121 8.09 16.31 6.90
CA MET A 121 8.47 14.91 6.81
C MET A 121 7.58 14.19 5.79
N ILE A 122 8.19 13.41 4.89
CA ILE A 122 7.47 12.52 3.97
C ILE A 122 7.51 11.09 4.54
N HIS A 123 6.34 10.52 4.79
CA HIS A 123 6.18 9.11 5.15
C HIS A 123 6.03 8.27 3.88
N MET A 124 7.06 7.53 3.53
CA MET A 124 7.14 6.73 2.31
C MET A 124 6.10 5.59 2.34
N GLN A 125 5.19 5.58 1.36
CA GLN A 125 4.22 4.47 1.17
C GLN A 125 4.61 3.58 -0.01
N GLY A 126 5.24 4.16 -0.98
CA GLY A 126 5.73 3.57 -2.20
C GLY A 126 6.62 4.56 -2.92
N SER A 127 6.93 4.30 -4.19
CA SER A 127 7.63 5.24 -5.06
C SER A 127 7.18 5.07 -6.50
N LEU A 128 6.57 6.10 -7.06
CA LEU A 128 6.10 6.09 -8.46
C LEU A 128 7.25 5.93 -9.46
N PRO A 129 8.46 6.53 -9.28
CA PRO A 129 9.60 6.25 -10.14
C PRO A 129 9.95 4.77 -10.20
N ALA A 130 10.00 4.08 -9.05
CA ALA A 130 10.26 2.65 -8.99
C ALA A 130 9.11 1.84 -9.60
N TYR A 131 7.85 2.21 -9.32
CA TYR A 131 6.68 1.57 -9.94
C TYR A 131 6.61 1.81 -11.46
N ALA A 132 7.07 2.97 -11.96
CA ALA A 132 7.17 3.22 -13.39
C ALA A 132 8.13 2.26 -14.08
N ASN A 133 9.25 1.93 -13.41
CA ASN A 133 10.23 0.97 -13.91
C ASN A 133 9.69 -0.47 -13.94
N ALA A 134 8.86 -0.87 -12.97
CA ALA A 134 8.24 -2.20 -12.89
C ALA A 134 6.84 -2.27 -13.53
N ARG A 135 6.39 -1.22 -14.19
CA ARG A 135 5.01 -1.05 -14.66
C ARG A 135 4.50 -2.14 -15.59
N PHE A 136 5.39 -2.63 -16.45
CA PHE A 136 5.13 -3.73 -17.35
C PHE A 136 5.97 -4.93 -16.90
N PRO A 137 5.38 -5.88 -16.18
CA PRO A 137 6.07 -7.12 -15.84
C PRO A 137 6.56 -7.87 -17.08
N PRO A 138 7.50 -8.81 -16.94
CA PRO A 138 8.00 -9.60 -18.05
C PRO A 138 6.88 -10.23 -18.87
N GLY A 139 6.95 -10.05 -20.19
CA GLY A 139 5.92 -10.53 -21.13
C GLY A 139 4.76 -9.55 -21.36
N TYR A 140 4.68 -8.43 -20.67
CA TYR A 140 3.69 -7.36 -20.88
C TYR A 140 4.29 -6.14 -21.55
N SER A 141 3.48 -5.47 -22.36
CA SER A 141 3.85 -4.26 -23.07
C SER A 141 2.66 -3.31 -23.19
N ARG A 142 2.91 -2.09 -23.65
CA ARG A 142 1.83 -1.16 -24.01
C ARG A 142 0.90 -1.74 -25.08
N PHE A 143 1.40 -2.62 -25.94
CA PHE A 143 0.63 -3.26 -27.01
C PHE A 143 -0.47 -4.17 -26.44
N ASP A 144 -0.23 -4.84 -25.32
CA ASP A 144 -1.23 -5.70 -24.67
C ASP A 144 -2.43 -4.90 -24.19
N PHE A 145 -2.20 -3.68 -23.70
CA PHE A 145 -3.28 -2.77 -23.34
C PHE A 145 -4.05 -2.25 -24.56
N LEU A 146 -3.35 -1.91 -25.65
CA LEU A 146 -3.98 -1.52 -26.91
C LEU A 146 -4.90 -2.63 -27.40
N ARG A 147 -4.44 -3.86 -27.37
CA ARG A 147 -5.22 -5.03 -27.77
C ARG A 147 -6.42 -5.27 -26.86
N ALA A 148 -6.24 -5.10 -25.54
CA ALA A 148 -7.32 -5.21 -24.55
C ALA A 148 -8.39 -4.11 -24.69
N CYS A 149 -8.05 -2.94 -25.28
CA CYS A 149 -9.02 -1.89 -25.59
C CYS A 149 -9.97 -2.24 -26.74
N GLY A 150 -9.75 -3.35 -27.46
CA GLY A 150 -10.63 -3.83 -28.52
C GLY A 150 -10.86 -2.84 -29.67
N GLY A 151 -9.91 -1.95 -29.95
CA GLY A 151 -10.03 -0.90 -30.96
C GLY A 151 -10.91 0.30 -30.56
N ASN A 152 -11.41 0.36 -29.32
CA ASN A 152 -12.23 1.48 -28.84
C ASN A 152 -11.38 2.76 -28.64
N PRO A 153 -11.58 3.83 -29.45
CA PRO A 153 -10.74 5.03 -29.41
C PRO A 153 -10.79 5.76 -28.06
N LEU A 154 -11.93 5.73 -27.37
CA LEU A 154 -12.08 6.36 -26.06
C LEU A 154 -11.28 5.63 -24.98
N SER A 155 -11.30 4.31 -25.00
CA SER A 155 -10.49 3.48 -24.09
C SER A 155 -9.00 3.68 -24.33
N LEU A 156 -8.59 3.77 -25.59
CA LEU A 156 -7.22 4.08 -26.00
C LEU A 156 -6.78 5.46 -25.52
N TYR A 157 -7.61 6.49 -25.74
CA TYR A 157 -7.33 7.85 -25.26
C TYR A 157 -7.18 7.89 -23.73
N ARG A 158 -8.10 7.26 -22.99
CA ARG A 158 -8.05 7.18 -21.53
C ARG A 158 -6.76 6.50 -21.06
N MET A 159 -6.38 5.41 -21.68
CA MET A 159 -5.15 4.68 -21.35
C MET A 159 -3.91 5.56 -21.55
N ILE A 160 -3.78 6.21 -22.72
CA ILE A 160 -2.63 7.10 -23.01
C ILE A 160 -2.61 8.29 -22.05
N SER A 161 -3.78 8.86 -21.75
CA SER A 161 -3.90 9.98 -20.80
C SER A 161 -3.48 9.58 -19.39
N ASN A 162 -3.93 8.41 -18.91
CA ASN A 162 -3.56 7.86 -17.60
C ASN A 162 -2.05 7.55 -17.55
N ASP A 163 -1.50 7.00 -18.62
CA ASP A 163 -0.06 6.72 -18.73
C ASP A 163 0.77 7.99 -18.59
N ARG A 164 0.42 9.02 -19.34
CA ARG A 164 1.09 10.33 -19.27
C ARG A 164 0.92 10.99 -17.90
N ALA A 165 -0.25 10.87 -17.29
CA ALA A 165 -0.52 11.40 -15.95
C ALA A 165 0.35 10.69 -14.90
N PHE A 166 0.44 9.36 -14.97
CA PHE A 166 1.29 8.58 -14.07
C PHE A 166 2.77 8.99 -14.18
N LEU A 167 3.31 9.09 -15.40
CA LEU A 167 4.71 9.49 -15.61
C LEU A 167 4.98 10.94 -15.18
N ARG A 168 4.00 11.85 -15.32
CA ARG A 168 4.13 13.21 -14.79
C ARG A 168 4.16 13.22 -13.27
N ARG A 169 3.30 12.43 -12.62
CA ARG A 169 3.30 12.27 -11.16
C ARG A 169 4.62 11.71 -10.66
N ALA A 170 5.17 10.70 -11.33
CA ALA A 170 6.48 10.13 -10.98
C ALA A 170 7.60 11.19 -11.00
N ARG A 171 7.62 12.05 -12.04
CA ARG A 171 8.58 13.17 -12.09
C ARG A 171 8.33 14.23 -11.01
N GLY A 172 7.08 14.51 -10.69
CA GLY A 172 6.72 15.41 -9.59
C GLY A 172 7.19 14.88 -8.24
N GLU A 173 7.04 13.57 -8.03
CA GLU A 173 7.54 12.89 -6.84
C GLU A 173 9.07 12.95 -6.71
N GLU A 174 9.80 12.76 -7.81
CA GLU A 174 11.27 12.91 -7.79
C GLU A 174 11.70 14.30 -7.28
N ASN A 175 10.98 15.37 -7.64
CA ASN A 175 11.26 16.71 -7.13
C ASN A 175 10.99 16.81 -5.63
N ALA A 176 9.84 16.32 -5.17
CA ALA A 176 9.52 16.30 -3.74
C ALA A 176 10.55 15.50 -2.91
N LEU A 177 11.00 14.35 -3.44
CA LEU A 177 12.04 13.54 -2.81
C LEU A 177 13.39 14.27 -2.73
N ARG A 178 13.76 15.08 -3.74
CA ARG A 178 15.05 15.84 -3.75
C ARG A 178 15.05 17.01 -2.78
N THR A 179 13.90 17.60 -2.51
CA THR A 179 13.78 18.81 -1.68
C THR A 179 13.45 18.50 -0.22
N CYS A 180 12.89 17.32 0.05
CA CYS A 180 12.58 16.89 1.40
C CYS A 180 13.85 16.56 2.19
N ARG A 181 13.88 16.97 3.47
CA ARG A 181 15.01 16.75 4.38
C ARG A 181 14.77 15.70 5.43
N HIS A 182 13.52 15.32 5.65
CA HIS A 182 13.14 14.32 6.64
C HIS A 182 12.21 13.29 6.03
N PHE A 183 12.61 12.05 6.12
CA PHE A 183 11.81 10.92 5.67
C PHE A 183 11.46 10.02 6.83
N MET A 184 10.27 9.45 6.76
CA MET A 184 9.84 8.34 7.57
C MET A 184 9.49 7.19 6.64
N GLY A 185 9.83 5.97 7.03
CA GLY A 185 9.52 4.82 6.21
C GLY A 185 9.56 3.53 7.01
N ARG A 186 9.41 2.40 6.32
CA ARG A 186 9.11 1.11 6.92
C ARG A 186 10.04 0.00 6.48
N THR A 187 10.87 0.27 5.47
CA THR A 187 11.69 -0.74 4.81
C THR A 187 13.06 -0.18 4.41
N GLU A 188 14.04 -1.06 4.26
CA GLU A 188 15.34 -0.67 3.72
C GLU A 188 15.23 -0.19 2.25
N TRP A 189 14.19 -0.60 1.54
CA TRP A 189 13.97 -0.18 0.15
C TRP A 189 13.56 1.29 0.06
N ASP A 190 12.62 1.75 0.88
CA ASP A 190 12.24 3.17 0.89
C ASP A 190 13.35 4.05 1.48
N ARG A 191 14.10 3.56 2.45
CA ARG A 191 15.32 4.21 2.95
C ARG A 191 16.36 4.39 1.84
N ALA A 192 16.59 3.37 1.03
CA ALA A 192 17.51 3.45 -0.11
C ALA A 192 17.05 4.46 -1.16
N ILE A 193 15.76 4.53 -1.45
CA ILE A 193 15.18 5.54 -2.37
C ILE A 193 15.38 6.95 -1.82
N ALA A 194 15.06 7.18 -0.54
CA ALA A 194 15.28 8.47 0.11
C ALA A 194 16.75 8.88 0.03
N ALA A 195 17.69 7.98 0.35
CA ALA A 195 19.13 8.24 0.29
C ALA A 195 19.66 8.55 -1.12
N ILE A 196 19.05 7.96 -2.17
CA ILE A 196 19.43 8.24 -3.57
C ILE A 196 18.99 9.65 -3.99
N TYR A 197 17.78 10.04 -3.65
CA TYR A 197 17.24 11.35 -4.06
C TYR A 197 17.71 12.50 -3.15
N SER A 198 17.87 12.24 -1.86
CA SER A 198 18.28 13.22 -0.85
C SER A 198 19.32 12.62 0.11
N PRO A 199 20.61 12.54 -0.28
CA PRO A 199 21.66 11.86 0.48
C PRO A 199 21.94 12.42 1.88
N THR A 200 21.57 13.67 2.11
CA THR A 200 21.76 14.38 3.39
C THR A 200 20.53 14.39 4.27
N ALA A 201 19.42 13.85 3.80
CA ALA A 201 18.18 13.80 4.56
C ALA A 201 18.27 12.79 5.72
N SER A 202 17.54 13.08 6.81
CA SER A 202 17.32 12.11 7.86
C SER A 202 16.26 11.08 7.45
N TYR A 203 16.39 9.87 7.95
CA TYR A 203 15.41 8.81 7.78
C TYR A 203 15.09 8.18 9.14
N ASP A 204 13.81 8.19 9.51
CA ASP A 204 13.30 7.57 10.72
C ASP A 204 12.41 6.37 10.37
N TYR A 205 12.58 5.27 11.09
CA TYR A 205 11.74 4.09 10.91
C TYR A 205 10.48 4.22 11.79
N CYS A 206 9.30 3.97 11.18
CA CYS A 206 8.05 3.81 11.90
C CYS A 206 7.18 2.81 11.14
N ALA A 207 6.77 1.74 11.80
CA ALA A 207 5.91 0.74 11.20
C ALA A 207 4.49 1.28 10.95
N GLU A 208 3.76 0.67 10.02
CA GLU A 208 2.36 0.97 9.78
C GLU A 208 1.46 0.44 10.89
N ALA A 209 0.48 1.25 11.28
CA ALA A 209 -0.61 0.81 12.15
C ALA A 209 -1.58 -0.05 11.34
N LEU A 210 -1.61 -1.34 11.63
CA LEU A 210 -2.53 -2.29 10.98
C LEU A 210 -3.95 -2.14 11.56
N ARG A 211 -4.92 -2.72 10.86
CA ARG A 211 -6.31 -2.71 11.29
C ARG A 211 -6.48 -3.45 12.62
N PRO A 212 -7.23 -2.90 13.59
CA PRO A 212 -7.39 -3.52 14.93
C PRO A 212 -7.94 -4.94 14.89
N ASP A 213 -8.80 -5.26 13.89
CA ASP A 213 -9.40 -6.59 13.70
C ASP A 213 -8.39 -7.75 13.62
N PHE A 214 -7.12 -7.45 13.29
CA PHE A 214 -6.06 -8.45 13.17
C PHE A 214 -5.27 -8.66 14.47
N PHE A 215 -5.48 -7.84 15.50
CA PHE A 215 -4.75 -7.93 16.78
C PHE A 215 -5.50 -8.71 17.86
N ASP A 216 -6.64 -9.31 17.55
CA ASP A 216 -7.36 -10.17 18.50
C ASP A 216 -6.50 -11.37 18.90
N GLU A 217 -6.18 -11.46 20.21
CA GLU A 217 -5.34 -12.53 20.77
C GLU A 217 -5.98 -13.92 20.65
N SER A 218 -7.30 -14.00 20.60
CA SER A 218 -8.03 -15.24 20.42
C SER A 218 -7.97 -15.79 18.99
N ARG A 219 -7.54 -14.97 18.03
CA ARG A 219 -7.49 -15.28 16.60
C ARG A 219 -6.05 -15.62 16.17
N VAL A 220 -5.69 -16.88 16.34
CA VAL A 220 -4.38 -17.41 15.94
C VAL A 220 -4.58 -18.45 14.86
N TRP A 221 -3.83 -18.32 13.79
CA TRP A 221 -3.85 -19.29 12.71
C TRP A 221 -3.31 -20.66 13.16
N THR A 222 -3.96 -21.70 12.69
CA THR A 222 -3.50 -23.08 12.79
C THR A 222 -3.68 -23.77 11.44
N PRO A 223 -2.80 -24.71 11.05
CA PRO A 223 -2.96 -25.44 9.78
C PRO A 223 -4.36 -26.04 9.65
N PRO A 224 -5.11 -25.72 8.58
CA PRO A 224 -6.51 -26.16 8.46
C PRO A 224 -6.66 -27.66 8.16
N GLY A 225 -5.60 -28.34 7.76
CA GLY A 225 -5.62 -29.76 7.42
C GLY A 225 -6.28 -30.05 6.06
N GLY A 226 -6.48 -31.35 5.75
CA GLY A 226 -7.06 -31.79 4.49
C GLY A 226 -6.08 -31.79 3.31
N GLU A 227 -6.46 -32.38 2.18
CA GLU A 227 -5.60 -32.52 0.99
C GLU A 227 -5.63 -31.30 0.07
N ARG A 228 -6.75 -30.57 0.06
CA ARG A 228 -6.93 -29.36 -0.75
C ARG A 228 -6.03 -28.24 -0.25
N ILE A 229 -5.39 -27.51 -1.16
CA ILE A 229 -4.59 -26.34 -0.82
C ILE A 229 -5.48 -25.09 -0.83
N SER A 230 -5.57 -24.41 0.31
CA SER A 230 -6.32 -23.17 0.47
C SER A 230 -5.36 -22.00 0.54
N LEU A 231 -5.49 -21.05 -0.40
CA LEU A 231 -4.58 -19.90 -0.55
C LEU A 231 -5.36 -18.58 -0.51
N VAL A 232 -4.73 -17.56 0.04
CA VAL A 232 -5.26 -16.19 0.00
C VAL A 232 -4.21 -15.25 -0.55
N SER A 233 -4.65 -14.33 -1.40
CA SER A 233 -3.89 -13.17 -1.86
C SER A 233 -4.75 -11.91 -1.82
N THR A 234 -4.13 -10.75 -1.62
CA THR A 234 -4.81 -9.45 -1.72
C THR A 234 -4.09 -8.60 -2.75
N LEU A 235 -4.79 -8.20 -3.80
CA LEU A 235 -4.24 -7.47 -4.93
C LEU A 235 -4.97 -6.15 -5.18
N SER A 236 -4.31 -5.23 -5.87
CA SER A 236 -4.94 -4.11 -6.55
C SER A 236 -4.76 -4.22 -8.07
N ASN A 237 -5.42 -3.35 -8.83
CA ASN A 237 -5.51 -3.45 -10.29
C ASN A 237 -4.20 -3.39 -11.11
N PRO A 238 -3.10 -2.71 -10.69
CA PRO A 238 -1.91 -2.61 -11.53
C PRO A 238 -1.30 -3.98 -11.87
N LEU A 239 -0.77 -4.11 -13.09
CA LEU A 239 -0.18 -5.38 -13.57
C LEU A 239 0.96 -5.88 -12.68
N TYR A 240 1.76 -4.95 -12.15
CA TYR A 240 2.89 -5.31 -11.29
C TYR A 240 2.46 -5.93 -9.94
N LYS A 241 1.16 -6.03 -9.67
CA LYS A 241 0.64 -6.77 -8.49
C LYS A 241 0.57 -8.29 -8.70
N GLY A 242 0.85 -8.80 -9.91
CA GLY A 242 1.19 -10.21 -10.15
C GLY A 242 0.02 -11.17 -10.24
N ALA A 243 -1.18 -10.73 -10.68
CA ALA A 243 -2.30 -11.65 -10.92
C ALA A 243 -1.96 -12.73 -11.95
N ASP A 244 -1.09 -12.45 -12.92
CA ASP A 244 -0.58 -13.44 -13.86
C ASP A 244 0.32 -14.50 -13.20
N LEU A 245 1.09 -14.12 -12.21
CA LEU A 245 1.93 -15.05 -11.45
C LEU A 245 1.04 -16.02 -10.62
N ILE A 246 -0.07 -15.54 -10.06
CA ILE A 246 -1.08 -16.39 -9.42
C ILE A 246 -1.59 -17.44 -10.42
N LEU A 247 -2.03 -17.01 -11.61
CA LEU A 247 -2.59 -17.92 -12.62
C LEU A 247 -1.57 -18.98 -13.09
N LYS A 248 -0.32 -18.55 -13.35
CA LYS A 248 0.77 -19.45 -13.74
C LYS A 248 1.07 -20.47 -12.63
N THR A 249 1.12 -20.02 -11.38
CA THR A 249 1.39 -20.88 -10.22
C THR A 249 0.23 -21.84 -9.98
N ALA A 250 -1.01 -21.37 -10.06
CA ALA A 250 -2.20 -22.20 -9.89
C ALA A 250 -2.28 -23.32 -10.94
N ARG A 251 -1.93 -23.01 -12.20
CA ARG A 251 -1.81 -24.02 -13.27
C ARG A 251 -0.81 -25.11 -12.93
N LEU A 252 0.37 -24.75 -12.41
CA LEU A 252 1.38 -25.74 -12.01
C LEU A 252 0.89 -26.62 -10.86
N LEU A 253 0.32 -26.02 -9.83
CA LEU A 253 -0.21 -26.76 -8.68
C LEU A 253 -1.33 -27.72 -9.10
N ARG A 254 -2.21 -27.29 -10.00
CA ARG A 254 -3.38 -28.07 -10.44
C ARG A 254 -3.01 -29.18 -11.44
N HIS A 255 -2.22 -28.87 -12.46
CA HIS A 255 -2.01 -29.78 -13.60
C HIS A 255 -0.70 -30.55 -13.54
N GLU A 256 0.38 -29.99 -12.98
CA GLU A 256 1.66 -30.68 -12.89
C GLU A 256 1.83 -31.43 -11.55
N ILE A 257 1.38 -30.81 -10.44
CA ILE A 257 1.49 -31.41 -9.10
C ILE A 257 0.21 -32.21 -8.76
N GLY A 258 -0.92 -31.94 -9.41
CA GLY A 258 -2.16 -32.68 -9.22
C GLY A 258 -2.93 -32.33 -7.93
N ARG A 259 -2.73 -31.13 -7.37
CA ARG A 259 -3.40 -30.67 -6.14
C ARG A 259 -4.70 -29.93 -6.44
N GLU A 260 -5.72 -30.19 -5.65
CA GLU A 260 -6.92 -29.34 -5.64
C GLU A 260 -6.65 -28.01 -4.95
N LEU A 261 -7.15 -26.90 -5.54
CA LEU A 261 -6.94 -25.56 -5.05
C LEU A 261 -8.25 -24.87 -4.67
N ASP A 262 -8.15 -24.00 -3.65
CA ASP A 262 -9.06 -22.91 -3.36
C ASP A 262 -8.22 -21.64 -3.15
N TRP A 263 -8.00 -20.88 -4.21
CA TRP A 263 -7.21 -19.65 -4.13
C TRP A 263 -8.10 -18.43 -4.19
N GLN A 264 -8.34 -17.80 -3.06
CA GLN A 264 -9.15 -16.60 -2.96
C GLN A 264 -8.29 -15.35 -3.14
N VAL A 265 -8.64 -14.53 -4.11
CA VAL A 265 -7.93 -13.29 -4.45
C VAL A 265 -8.85 -12.10 -4.19
N PHE A 266 -8.57 -11.34 -3.14
CA PHE A 266 -9.32 -10.16 -2.76
C PHE A 266 -8.75 -8.88 -3.41
N GLY A 267 -9.59 -7.84 -3.53
CA GLY A 267 -9.24 -6.51 -4.01
C GLY A 267 -9.46 -6.29 -5.51
N ILE A 268 -9.54 -7.35 -6.30
CA ILE A 268 -9.94 -7.31 -7.72
C ILE A 268 -11.01 -8.34 -8.02
N ASP A 269 -11.91 -8.03 -8.95
CA ASP A 269 -13.05 -8.88 -9.32
C ASP A 269 -12.82 -9.70 -10.59
N LYS A 270 -11.74 -9.42 -11.33
CA LYS A 270 -11.37 -10.10 -12.58
C LYS A 270 -9.95 -9.77 -13.02
N ALA A 271 -9.34 -10.65 -13.80
CA ALA A 271 -8.01 -10.50 -14.37
C ALA A 271 -7.96 -10.87 -15.88
N ARG A 272 -8.92 -10.38 -16.67
CA ARG A 272 -9.12 -10.78 -18.08
C ARG A 272 -7.88 -10.65 -18.95
N LEU A 273 -7.09 -9.58 -18.77
CA LEU A 273 -5.86 -9.39 -19.53
C LEU A 273 -4.82 -10.45 -19.17
N GLN A 274 -4.69 -10.76 -17.88
CA GLN A 274 -3.76 -11.76 -17.37
C GLN A 274 -4.20 -13.17 -17.81
N GLU A 275 -5.49 -13.50 -17.76
CA GLU A 275 -6.04 -14.76 -18.29
C GLU A 275 -5.75 -14.91 -19.79
N ALA A 276 -6.05 -13.87 -20.58
CA ALA A 276 -5.78 -13.88 -22.01
C ALA A 276 -4.27 -14.00 -22.34
N LYS A 277 -3.41 -13.42 -21.49
CA LYS A 277 -1.96 -13.41 -21.71
C LYS A 277 -1.30 -14.73 -21.29
N THR A 278 -1.79 -15.34 -20.20
CA THR A 278 -1.26 -16.60 -19.69
C THR A 278 -1.88 -17.83 -20.36
N GLY A 279 -3.05 -17.67 -20.99
CA GLY A 279 -3.87 -18.77 -21.48
C GLY A 279 -4.52 -19.60 -20.37
N VAL A 280 -4.53 -19.08 -19.13
CA VAL A 280 -5.07 -19.78 -17.96
C VAL A 280 -6.37 -19.11 -17.53
N GLN A 281 -7.47 -19.86 -17.50
CA GLN A 281 -8.72 -19.40 -16.93
C GLN A 281 -8.68 -19.65 -15.41
N ALA A 282 -8.99 -18.62 -14.63
CA ALA A 282 -8.89 -18.65 -13.17
C ALA A 282 -9.72 -19.81 -12.56
N GLY A 283 -10.98 -19.94 -13.00
CA GLY A 283 -11.90 -20.97 -12.51
C GLY A 283 -11.43 -22.41 -12.74
N ASP A 284 -10.76 -22.67 -13.88
CA ASP A 284 -10.26 -24.02 -14.23
C ASP A 284 -9.13 -24.46 -13.29
N CYS A 285 -8.43 -23.49 -12.69
CA CYS A 285 -7.33 -23.75 -11.75
C CYS A 285 -7.70 -23.50 -10.28
N GLY A 286 -8.97 -23.32 -9.95
CA GLY A 286 -9.40 -23.11 -8.57
C GLY A 286 -9.06 -21.72 -8.01
N VAL A 287 -8.87 -20.69 -8.87
CA VAL A 287 -8.66 -19.30 -8.48
C VAL A 287 -9.97 -18.53 -8.56
N ALA A 288 -10.33 -17.82 -7.49
CA ALA A 288 -11.55 -17.01 -7.41
C ALA A 288 -11.21 -15.55 -7.06
N PHE A 289 -11.50 -14.63 -7.98
CA PHE A 289 -11.41 -13.19 -7.72
C PHE A 289 -12.66 -12.72 -6.97
N LYS A 290 -12.48 -12.24 -5.73
CA LYS A 290 -13.55 -11.93 -4.77
C LYS A 290 -13.94 -10.44 -4.74
N GLY A 291 -13.20 -9.58 -5.45
CA GLY A 291 -13.40 -8.13 -5.35
C GLY A 291 -12.97 -7.55 -4.01
N VAL A 292 -13.40 -6.34 -3.73
CA VAL A 292 -13.14 -5.67 -2.45
C VAL A 292 -13.99 -6.29 -1.36
N ALA A 293 -13.38 -6.55 -0.19
CA ALA A 293 -14.04 -7.15 0.96
C ALA A 293 -13.69 -6.41 2.25
N GLU A 294 -14.54 -6.55 3.26
CA GLU A 294 -14.32 -6.01 4.61
C GLU A 294 -13.14 -6.71 5.30
N GLY A 295 -12.50 -6.00 6.24
CA GLY A 295 -11.36 -6.50 7.00
C GLY A 295 -11.61 -7.83 7.71
N THR A 296 -12.78 -7.97 8.32
CA THR A 296 -13.20 -9.19 8.99
C THR A 296 -13.34 -10.37 8.04
N THR A 297 -13.87 -10.17 6.84
CA THR A 297 -13.96 -11.20 5.80
C THR A 297 -12.58 -11.66 5.34
N ILE A 298 -11.65 -10.71 5.14
CA ILE A 298 -10.27 -11.04 4.75
C ILE A 298 -9.56 -11.79 5.88
N ARG A 299 -9.72 -11.33 7.12
CA ARG A 299 -9.15 -12.00 8.31
C ARG A 299 -9.61 -13.46 8.41
N ASP A 300 -10.92 -13.70 8.29
CA ASP A 300 -11.49 -15.05 8.42
C ASP A 300 -11.02 -15.96 7.27
N ALA A 301 -10.87 -15.41 6.06
CA ALA A 301 -10.27 -16.13 4.94
C ALA A 301 -8.79 -16.49 5.18
N LEU A 302 -8.00 -15.56 5.76
CA LEU A 302 -6.60 -15.81 6.12
C LEU A 302 -6.48 -16.90 7.18
N LEU A 303 -7.34 -16.89 8.20
CA LEU A 303 -7.34 -17.91 9.25
C LEU A 303 -7.71 -19.32 8.72
N ALA A 304 -8.46 -19.39 7.63
CA ALA A 304 -8.87 -20.64 6.97
C ALA A 304 -7.89 -21.09 5.86
N ALA A 305 -6.88 -20.32 5.53
CA ALA A 305 -5.94 -20.64 4.47
C ALA A 305 -4.73 -21.44 4.97
N ASP A 306 -4.08 -22.17 4.08
CA ASP A 306 -2.79 -22.82 4.35
C ASP A 306 -1.63 -21.82 4.24
N VAL A 307 -1.67 -20.89 3.27
CA VAL A 307 -0.60 -19.94 2.97
C VAL A 307 -1.18 -18.63 2.45
N TYR A 308 -0.62 -17.51 2.89
CA TYR A 308 -0.78 -16.22 2.22
C TYR A 308 0.26 -16.08 1.12
N VAL A 309 -0.17 -15.72 -0.10
CA VAL A 309 0.73 -15.55 -1.25
C VAL A 309 0.75 -14.10 -1.70
N HIS A 310 1.97 -13.50 -1.73
CA HIS A 310 2.21 -12.14 -2.22
C HIS A 310 3.01 -12.15 -3.52
N PRO A 311 2.36 -12.01 -4.71
CA PRO A 311 2.97 -12.29 -6.02
C PRO A 311 3.51 -11.05 -6.73
N SER A 312 3.63 -9.90 -6.06
CA SER A 312 3.95 -8.62 -6.70
C SER A 312 5.31 -8.62 -7.41
N TYR A 313 5.41 -7.86 -8.51
CA TYR A 313 6.69 -7.58 -9.18
C TYR A 313 7.42 -6.39 -8.57
N ILE A 314 6.73 -5.58 -7.81
CA ILE A 314 7.26 -4.52 -6.95
C ILE A 314 6.22 -4.17 -5.88
N ASP A 315 6.68 -3.98 -4.67
CA ASP A 315 5.89 -3.48 -3.55
C ASP A 315 6.82 -2.86 -2.49
N ASN A 316 6.28 -2.02 -1.61
CA ASN A 316 7.05 -1.52 -0.48
C ASN A 316 6.76 -2.36 0.78
N SER A 317 5.77 -1.97 1.56
CA SER A 317 5.34 -2.65 2.77
C SER A 317 3.85 -2.99 2.63
N PRO A 318 3.51 -4.16 2.05
CA PRO A 318 2.11 -4.54 1.83
C PRO A 318 1.44 -4.89 3.16
N ASN A 319 0.46 -4.07 3.59
CA ASN A 319 -0.28 -4.29 4.83
C ASN A 319 -0.89 -5.69 4.92
N SER A 320 -1.39 -6.22 3.81
CA SER A 320 -2.00 -7.56 3.78
C SER A 320 -1.01 -8.69 4.10
N LEU A 321 0.27 -8.54 3.75
CA LEU A 321 1.32 -9.45 4.17
C LEU A 321 1.56 -9.35 5.68
N CYS A 322 1.67 -8.13 6.20
CA CYS A 322 1.84 -7.87 7.62
C CYS A 322 0.64 -8.39 8.45
N GLU A 323 -0.58 -8.22 7.94
CA GLU A 323 -1.81 -8.76 8.54
C GLU A 323 -1.80 -10.29 8.60
N ALA A 324 -1.36 -10.96 7.53
CA ALA A 324 -1.20 -12.42 7.52
C ALA A 324 -0.15 -12.87 8.57
N GLN A 325 0.98 -12.15 8.66
CA GLN A 325 2.01 -12.44 9.66
C GLN A 325 1.50 -12.25 11.10
N VAL A 326 0.73 -11.17 11.37
CA VAL A 326 0.15 -10.93 12.72
C VAL A 326 -0.80 -12.05 13.16
N LEU A 327 -1.52 -12.68 12.23
CA LEU A 327 -2.35 -13.85 12.51
C LEU A 327 -1.54 -15.13 12.69
N GLY A 328 -0.28 -15.16 12.25
CA GLY A 328 0.58 -16.34 12.28
C GLY A 328 0.42 -17.25 11.05
N LEU A 329 -0.19 -16.75 9.97
CA LEU A 329 -0.28 -17.47 8.71
C LEU A 329 1.07 -17.43 7.99
N PRO A 330 1.66 -18.57 7.57
CA PRO A 330 2.89 -18.58 6.81
C PRO A 330 2.72 -17.88 5.46
N VAL A 331 3.76 -17.18 5.01
CA VAL A 331 3.73 -16.40 3.78
C VAL A 331 4.70 -16.94 2.74
N VAL A 332 4.29 -16.90 1.46
CA VAL A 332 5.17 -17.06 0.31
C VAL A 332 5.08 -15.76 -0.50
N ALA A 333 6.17 -15.03 -0.58
CA ALA A 333 6.20 -13.71 -1.20
C ALA A 333 7.32 -13.60 -2.23
N THR A 334 7.13 -12.76 -3.23
CA THR A 334 8.21 -12.39 -4.15
C THR A 334 9.23 -11.48 -3.46
N ASN A 335 10.50 -11.73 -3.71
CA ASN A 335 11.62 -10.91 -3.18
C ASN A 335 11.76 -9.62 -4.02
N VAL A 336 10.92 -8.64 -3.74
CA VAL A 336 10.86 -7.37 -4.49
C VAL A 336 10.68 -6.18 -3.56
N GLY A 337 11.26 -5.05 -3.93
CA GLY A 337 11.11 -3.78 -3.20
C GLY A 337 11.42 -3.93 -1.71
N GLY A 338 10.48 -3.53 -0.86
CA GLY A 338 10.63 -3.59 0.60
C GLY A 338 10.20 -4.91 1.24
N VAL A 339 9.70 -5.89 0.47
CA VAL A 339 9.18 -7.17 1.03
C VAL A 339 10.24 -7.92 1.83
N ALA A 340 11.51 -7.87 1.41
CA ALA A 340 12.63 -8.49 2.14
C ALA A 340 12.91 -7.86 3.53
N SER A 341 12.39 -6.67 3.80
CA SER A 341 12.44 -6.07 5.14
C SER A 341 11.38 -6.64 6.09
N LEU A 342 10.39 -7.35 5.54
CA LEU A 342 9.26 -7.89 6.28
C LEU A 342 9.34 -9.39 6.50
N VAL A 343 10.05 -10.12 5.62
CA VAL A 343 10.13 -11.58 5.60
C VAL A 343 11.58 -12.00 5.61
N ARG A 344 11.96 -12.83 6.60
CA ARG A 344 13.26 -13.53 6.64
C ARG A 344 13.09 -14.88 5.98
N ASP A 345 13.71 -15.05 4.80
CA ASP A 345 13.58 -16.27 3.99
C ASP A 345 13.91 -17.54 4.78
N GLY A 346 13.00 -18.49 4.72
CA GLY A 346 13.12 -19.78 5.40
C GLY A 346 12.87 -19.75 6.91
N GLN A 347 12.68 -18.59 7.54
CA GLN A 347 12.47 -18.44 9.00
C GLN A 347 11.03 -18.07 9.36
N ASP A 348 10.50 -17.01 8.76
CA ASP A 348 9.15 -16.50 9.02
C ASP A 348 8.30 -16.36 7.76
N GLY A 349 8.80 -16.89 6.65
CA GLY A 349 8.15 -16.96 5.34
C GLY A 349 9.15 -17.45 4.31
N PHE A 350 8.68 -17.57 3.06
CA PHE A 350 9.55 -17.82 1.92
C PHE A 350 9.56 -16.62 0.98
N LEU A 351 10.77 -16.26 0.54
CA LEU A 351 11.01 -15.32 -0.53
C LEU A 351 11.36 -16.06 -1.82
N VAL A 352 10.64 -15.78 -2.89
CA VAL A 352 10.87 -16.36 -4.20
C VAL A 352 11.21 -15.28 -5.25
N PRO A 353 11.95 -15.59 -6.32
CA PRO A 353 12.17 -14.63 -7.38
C PRO A 353 10.86 -14.14 -7.99
N ALA A 354 10.81 -12.87 -8.40
CA ALA A 354 9.67 -12.36 -9.15
C ALA A 354 9.54 -13.10 -10.49
N ASN A 355 8.30 -13.31 -10.95
CA ASN A 355 7.98 -14.04 -12.18
C ASN A 355 8.45 -15.52 -12.19
N ASP A 356 8.61 -16.13 -11.03
CA ASP A 356 8.98 -17.55 -10.91
C ASP A 356 7.83 -18.38 -10.32
N PRO A 357 6.88 -18.85 -11.15
CA PRO A 357 5.78 -19.68 -10.69
C PRO A 357 6.22 -21.07 -10.19
N PHE A 358 7.39 -21.57 -10.64
CA PHE A 358 7.89 -22.88 -10.24
C PHE A 358 8.35 -22.87 -8.78
N MET A 359 9.20 -21.89 -8.41
CA MET A 359 9.62 -21.72 -7.03
C MET A 359 8.42 -21.39 -6.13
N MET A 360 7.50 -20.56 -6.58
CA MET A 360 6.29 -20.23 -5.82
C MET A 360 5.44 -21.49 -5.55
N ALA A 361 5.16 -22.30 -6.58
CA ALA A 361 4.41 -23.54 -6.45
C ALA A 361 5.10 -24.53 -5.51
N GLN A 362 6.43 -24.69 -5.65
CA GLN A 362 7.22 -25.58 -4.80
C GLN A 362 7.18 -25.15 -3.32
N ARG A 363 7.32 -23.86 -3.01
CA ARG A 363 7.25 -23.36 -1.63
C ARG A 363 5.86 -23.51 -1.01
N ILE A 364 4.81 -23.28 -1.78
CA ILE A 364 3.42 -23.53 -1.35
C ILE A 364 3.24 -25.00 -1.02
N THR A 365 3.65 -25.91 -1.91
CA THR A 365 3.55 -27.37 -1.69
C THR A 365 4.33 -27.80 -0.45
N GLN A 366 5.55 -27.27 -0.26
CA GLN A 366 6.39 -27.57 0.90
C GLN A 366 5.71 -27.20 2.23
N LEU A 367 5.02 -26.05 2.30
CA LEU A 367 4.28 -25.64 3.50
C LEU A 367 3.04 -26.50 3.72
N LYS A 368 2.36 -26.88 2.64
CA LYS A 368 1.19 -27.76 2.74
C LYS A 368 1.53 -29.16 3.21
N ASP A 369 2.64 -29.72 2.71
CA ASP A 369 3.06 -31.09 3.01
C ASP A 369 3.80 -31.22 4.37
N ASP A 370 4.24 -30.09 4.96
CA ASP A 370 4.89 -30.03 6.28
C ASP A 370 4.16 -29.03 7.20
N PRO A 371 3.02 -29.42 7.82
CA PRO A 371 2.27 -28.55 8.71
C PRO A 371 3.04 -28.10 9.97
N GLU A 372 4.02 -28.88 10.44
CA GLU A 372 4.84 -28.48 11.58
C GLU A 372 5.80 -27.35 11.22
N ARG A 373 6.41 -27.43 10.06
CA ARG A 373 7.21 -26.34 9.51
C ARG A 373 6.37 -25.09 9.29
N ALA A 374 5.18 -25.23 8.69
CA ALA A 374 4.24 -24.13 8.47
C ALA A 374 3.87 -23.45 9.81
N ARG A 375 3.56 -24.24 10.84
CA ARG A 375 3.26 -23.75 12.20
C ARG A 375 4.45 -23.05 12.83
N GLY A 376 5.64 -23.60 12.71
CA GLY A 376 6.88 -22.99 13.22
C GLY A 376 7.17 -21.64 12.58
N MET A 377 7.07 -21.59 11.26
CA MET A 377 7.26 -20.38 10.46
C MET A 377 6.19 -19.31 10.78
N GLY A 378 4.93 -19.70 10.87
CA GLY A 378 3.85 -18.81 11.25
C GLY A 378 4.01 -18.22 12.66
N ARG A 379 4.46 -19.00 13.65
CA ARG A 379 4.77 -18.47 14.99
C ARG A 379 5.88 -17.42 14.94
N SER A 380 6.98 -17.71 14.26
CA SER A 380 8.10 -16.76 14.11
C SER A 380 7.65 -15.47 13.44
N ALA A 381 6.82 -15.57 12.39
CA ALA A 381 6.21 -14.42 11.72
C ALA A 381 5.33 -13.59 12.65
N ARG A 382 4.47 -14.27 13.44
CA ARG A 382 3.56 -13.61 14.38
C ARG A 382 4.30 -12.85 15.48
N GLU A 383 5.31 -13.45 16.09
CA GLU A 383 6.10 -12.80 17.14
C GLU A 383 6.70 -11.49 16.65
N LEU A 384 7.37 -11.51 15.51
CA LEU A 384 8.00 -10.33 14.93
C LEU A 384 6.98 -9.29 14.46
N ALA A 385 5.91 -9.72 13.80
CA ALA A 385 4.92 -8.79 13.26
C ALA A 385 4.12 -8.12 14.38
N ARG A 386 3.78 -8.85 15.45
CA ARG A 386 3.07 -8.26 16.60
C ARG A 386 3.93 -7.26 17.35
N ASP A 387 5.23 -7.51 17.53
CA ASP A 387 6.14 -6.53 18.10
C ASP A 387 6.29 -5.31 17.18
N ARG A 388 6.54 -5.54 15.89
CA ARG A 388 6.72 -4.47 14.88
C ARG A 388 5.50 -3.55 14.78
N HIS A 389 4.30 -4.10 14.80
CA HIS A 389 3.05 -3.38 14.59
C HIS A 389 2.27 -3.12 15.90
N ALA A 390 2.90 -3.30 17.06
CA ALA A 390 2.27 -3.04 18.36
C ALA A 390 1.81 -1.56 18.43
N PRO A 391 0.51 -1.29 18.70
CA PRO A 391 -0.01 0.08 18.68
C PRO A 391 0.74 1.03 19.63
N ASP A 392 1.09 0.55 20.83
CA ASP A 392 1.80 1.37 21.82
C ASP A 392 3.23 1.71 21.37
N ARG A 393 3.92 0.77 20.71
CA ARG A 393 5.23 1.01 20.12
C ARG A 393 5.15 2.04 18.99
N ILE A 394 4.21 1.87 18.06
CA ILE A 394 4.00 2.83 16.96
C ILE A 394 3.69 4.22 17.50
N ARG A 395 2.85 4.31 18.55
CA ARG A 395 2.53 5.58 19.21
C ARG A 395 3.78 6.24 19.80
N ALA A 396 4.58 5.47 20.53
CA ALA A 396 5.81 5.97 21.15
C ALA A 396 6.84 6.40 20.11
N ASP A 397 7.09 5.58 19.08
CA ASP A 397 8.01 5.88 17.98
C ASP A 397 7.58 7.16 17.24
N LEU A 398 6.31 7.27 16.89
CA LEU A 398 5.77 8.43 16.17
C LEU A 398 5.88 9.71 17.00
N ALA A 399 5.54 9.66 18.31
CA ALA A 399 5.68 10.79 19.21
C ALA A 399 7.15 11.23 19.37
N ALA A 400 8.07 10.28 19.50
CA ALA A 400 9.50 10.56 19.59
C ALA A 400 10.04 11.22 18.29
N ILE A 401 9.62 10.72 17.13
CA ILE A 401 10.00 11.28 15.83
C ILE A 401 9.44 12.71 15.70
N TYR A 402 8.20 12.96 16.07
CA TYR A 402 7.61 14.29 16.02
C TYR A 402 8.35 15.28 16.94
N LEU A 403 8.65 14.88 18.18
CA LEU A 403 9.41 15.73 19.10
C LEU A 403 10.83 16.03 18.61
N LYS A 404 11.48 15.07 17.97
CA LYS A 404 12.81 15.24 17.38
C LYS A 404 12.78 16.33 16.30
N HIS A 405 11.84 16.27 15.37
CA HIS A 405 11.80 17.17 14.21
C HIS A 405 11.10 18.50 14.48
N ALA A 406 10.15 18.58 15.40
CA ALA A 406 9.56 19.84 15.86
C ALA A 406 10.56 20.71 16.62
N LYS A 407 11.60 20.14 17.25
CA LYS A 407 12.63 20.88 17.98
C LYS A 407 13.70 21.51 17.10
N ASP A 408 13.84 21.06 15.86
CA ASP A 408 14.79 21.64 14.91
C ASP A 408 14.36 23.03 14.39
N THR A 409 13.22 23.56 14.86
CA THR A 409 12.70 24.91 14.53
C THR A 409 13.06 25.99 15.57
N ALA A 410 13.69 25.64 16.67
CA ALA A 410 14.15 26.58 17.70
C ALA A 410 15.65 26.82 17.54
#